data_27e53f32be2e630a77f52c56fc374e77
#
_entry.id   27e53f32be2e630a77f52c56fc374e77
#
_cell.length_a   1.000
_cell.length_b   1.000
_cell.length_c   1.000
_cell.angle_alpha   90.00
_cell.angle_beta   90.00
_cell.angle_gamma   90.00
#
_symmetry.space_group_name_H-M   'P 1'
#
loop_
_entity.id
_entity.type
_entity.pdbx_description
1 polymer ?
#
loop_
_entity_poly.entity_id
_entity_poly.type
_entity_poly.pdbx_seq_one_letter_code
_entity_poly.pdbx_strand_id
1 'polypeptide(L)'
;MEYIHNLIWLCPLLFIAGFIDSIAGGGGLIALPAYMMCGMPIYYVYGCNKFQCAFGSTVAAWKYFKNGCLDLKITLISAVTSFLCSMLGTRIIFYLKEEQIRSMLMVLLPLTAVLVI
;
A
#
# COMPACT_ATOMS: atom_id res chain seq x y z
N MET A 1 15.48 22.73 -3.24
CA MET A 1 14.21 23.37 -2.83
C MET A 1 12.97 22.65 -3.34
N GLU A 2 13.02 21.97 -4.49
CA GLU A 2 11.89 21.19 -5.03
C GLU A 2 11.46 20.03 -4.12
N TYR A 3 12.41 19.35 -3.46
CA TYR A 3 12.11 18.22 -2.57
C TYR A 3 11.24 18.61 -1.36
N ILE A 4 11.45 19.81 -0.81
CA ILE A 4 10.67 20.31 0.34
C ILE A 4 9.25 20.64 -0.08
N HIS A 5 9.09 21.23 -1.27
CA HIS A 5 7.78 21.54 -1.82
C HIS A 5 6.96 20.27 -2.10
N ASN A 6 7.59 19.26 -2.69
CA ASN A 6 6.97 17.97 -2.93
C ASN A 6 6.60 17.26 -1.62
N LEU A 7 7.41 17.40 -0.57
CA LEU A 7 7.15 16.82 0.74
C LEU A 7 5.92 17.42 1.42
N ILE A 8 5.72 18.73 1.28
CA ILE A 8 4.55 19.45 1.87
C ILE A 8 3.23 18.95 1.27
N TRP A 9 3.22 18.67 -0.03
CA TRP A 9 2.03 18.11 -0.69
C TRP A 9 1.87 16.60 -0.48
N LEU A 10 2.97 15.90 -0.34
CA LEU A 10 2.99 14.45 -0.15
C LEU A 10 2.45 14.05 1.24
N CYS A 11 2.82 14.79 2.29
CA CYS A 11 2.40 14.49 3.65
C CYS A 11 0.88 14.42 3.84
N PRO A 12 0.07 15.41 3.43
CA PRO A 12 -1.38 15.33 3.59
C PRO A 12 -2.01 14.23 2.72
N LEU A 13 -1.49 13.99 1.52
CA LEU A 13 -1.96 12.90 0.65
C LEU A 13 -1.69 11.53 1.27
N LEU A 14 -0.50 11.32 1.84
CA LEU A 14 -0.16 10.09 2.54
C LEU A 14 -0.94 9.89 3.83
N PHE A 15 -1.25 10.97 4.52
CA PHE A 15 -2.11 10.93 5.71
C PHE A 15 -3.52 10.46 5.35
N ILE A 16 -4.12 11.01 4.30
CA ILE A 16 -5.43 10.59 3.79
C ILE A 16 -5.37 9.15 3.31
N ALA A 17 -4.32 8.78 2.58
CA ALA A 17 -4.12 7.41 2.12
C ALA A 17 -4.04 6.42 3.28
N GLY A 18 -3.28 6.74 4.33
CA GLY A 18 -3.17 5.92 5.54
C GLY A 18 -4.49 5.83 6.31
N PHE A 19 -5.25 6.93 6.36
CA PHE A 19 -6.56 6.95 7.00
C PHE A 19 -7.56 6.04 6.27
N ILE A 20 -7.63 6.12 4.95
CA ILE A 20 -8.48 5.25 4.12
C ILE A 20 -8.02 3.79 4.23
N ASP A 21 -6.71 3.55 4.26
CA ASP A 21 -6.14 2.20 4.40
C ASP A 21 -6.54 1.54 5.73
N SER A 22 -6.59 2.31 6.81
CA SER A 22 -6.98 1.79 8.12
C SER A 22 -8.47 1.45 8.25
N ILE A 23 -9.34 2.03 7.41
CA ILE A 23 -10.79 1.82 7.45
C ILE A 23 -11.20 0.68 6.50
N ALA A 24 -10.76 0.76 5.25
CA ALA A 24 -11.27 -0.10 4.17
C ALA A 24 -10.17 -0.94 3.48
N GLY A 25 -8.90 -0.68 3.80
CA GLY A 25 -7.80 -1.13 2.95
C GLY A 25 -7.81 -0.37 1.61
N GLY A 26 -6.70 -0.34 0.89
CA GLY A 26 -6.65 0.31 -0.42
C GLY A 26 -5.98 1.69 -0.42
N GLY A 27 -5.39 2.12 0.68
CA GLY A 27 -4.60 3.36 0.74
C GLY A 27 -3.46 3.41 -0.28
N GLY A 28 -3.00 2.26 -0.73
CA GLY A 28 -2.03 2.13 -1.83
C GLY A 28 -2.51 2.74 -3.15
N LEU A 29 -3.80 2.77 -3.42
CA LEU A 29 -4.36 3.39 -4.63
C LEU A 29 -4.09 4.91 -4.69
N ILE A 30 -3.99 5.55 -3.54
CA ILE A 30 -3.70 6.97 -3.42
C ILE A 30 -2.20 7.19 -3.20
N ALA A 31 -1.56 6.36 -2.37
CA ALA A 31 -0.16 6.51 -2.03
C ALA A 31 0.77 6.22 -3.22
N LEU A 32 0.50 5.20 -4.05
CA LEU A 32 1.34 4.86 -5.18
C LEU A 32 1.45 5.99 -6.21
N PRO A 33 0.33 6.57 -6.73
CA PRO A 33 0.43 7.72 -7.63
C PRO A 33 1.08 8.93 -6.98
N ALA A 34 0.82 9.19 -5.71
CA ALA A 34 1.43 10.31 -4.99
C ALA A 34 2.96 10.20 -4.94
N TYR A 35 3.50 9.02 -4.63
CA TYR A 35 4.94 8.77 -4.67
C TYR A 35 5.52 8.86 -6.09
N MET A 36 4.78 8.37 -7.10
CA MET A 36 5.21 8.46 -8.51
C MET A 36 5.28 9.91 -9.00
N MET A 37 4.36 10.78 -8.57
CA MET A 37 4.39 12.20 -8.91
C MET A 37 5.61 12.92 -8.33
N CYS A 38 6.19 12.40 -7.25
CA CYS A 38 7.44 12.91 -6.69
C CYS A 38 8.71 12.45 -7.43
N GLY A 39 8.56 11.71 -8.54
CA GLY A 39 9.69 11.25 -9.36
C GLY A 39 10.52 10.14 -8.73
N MET A 40 9.99 9.42 -7.75
CA MET A 40 10.68 8.29 -7.13
C MET A 40 10.75 7.09 -8.09
N PRO A 41 11.90 6.36 -8.12
CA PRO A 41 11.97 5.08 -8.82
C PRO A 41 10.93 4.10 -8.29
N ILE A 42 10.33 3.33 -9.20
CA ILE A 42 9.13 2.52 -8.91
C ILE A 42 9.34 1.51 -7.78
N TYR A 43 10.56 0.96 -7.66
CA TYR A 43 10.90 0.02 -6.58
C TYR A 43 10.84 0.66 -5.18
N TYR A 44 11.29 1.93 -5.07
CA TYR A 44 11.18 2.70 -3.83
C TYR A 44 9.74 3.04 -3.50
N VAL A 45 8.93 3.38 -4.51
CA VAL A 45 7.49 3.62 -4.35
C VAL A 45 6.79 2.42 -3.72
N TYR A 46 7.04 1.22 -4.25
CA TYR A 46 6.50 -0.01 -3.66
C TYR A 46 7.01 -0.28 -2.25
N GLY A 47 8.30 -0.09 -2.01
CA GLY A 47 8.90 -0.26 -0.69
C GLY A 47 8.28 0.66 0.36
N CYS A 48 8.18 1.95 0.06
CA CYS A 48 7.56 2.95 0.94
C CYS A 48 6.09 2.65 1.21
N ASN A 49 5.33 2.29 0.17
CA ASN A 49 3.93 1.92 0.32
C ASN A 49 3.74 0.68 1.20
N LYS A 50 4.53 -0.36 0.99
CA LYS A 50 4.48 -1.58 1.82
C LYS A 50 4.85 -1.31 3.27
N PHE A 51 5.84 -0.46 3.50
CA PHE A 51 6.26 -0.05 4.83
C PHE A 51 5.15 0.72 5.55
N GLN A 52 4.54 1.69 4.88
CA GLN A 52 3.41 2.46 5.40
C GLN A 52 2.21 1.56 5.75
N CYS A 53 1.82 0.66 4.85
CA CYS A 53 0.74 -0.29 5.07
C CYS A 53 1.04 -1.24 6.25
N ALA A 54 2.29 -1.69 6.41
CA ALA A 54 2.68 -2.56 7.51
C ALA A 54 2.48 -1.88 8.88
N PHE A 55 2.86 -0.62 9.01
CA PHE A 55 2.62 0.14 10.25
C PHE A 55 1.12 0.37 10.49
N GLY A 56 0.39 0.82 9.49
CA GLY A 56 -1.06 1.05 9.61
C GLY A 56 -1.82 -0.20 10.02
N SER A 57 -1.56 -1.32 9.33
CA SER A 57 -2.21 -2.61 9.63
C SER A 57 -1.84 -3.15 11.01
N THR A 58 -0.60 -2.98 11.45
CA THR A 58 -0.15 -3.44 12.77
C THR A 58 -0.89 -2.69 13.88
N VAL A 59 -1.01 -1.37 13.78
CA VAL A 59 -1.74 -0.55 14.75
C VAL A 59 -3.24 -0.89 14.75
N ALA A 60 -3.83 -1.06 13.57
CA ALA A 60 -5.22 -1.46 13.42
C ALA A 60 -5.48 -2.85 14.03
N ALA A 61 -4.65 -3.84 13.70
CA ALA A 61 -4.73 -5.20 14.23
C ALA A 61 -4.61 -5.22 15.77
N TRP A 62 -3.69 -4.45 16.35
CA TRP A 62 -3.56 -4.30 17.80
C TRP A 62 -4.84 -3.79 18.45
N LYS A 63 -5.45 -2.78 17.84
CA LYS A 63 -6.69 -2.16 18.35
C LYS A 63 -7.89 -3.12 18.25
N TYR A 64 -8.02 -3.84 17.14
CA TYR A 64 -9.06 -4.86 16.98
C TYR A 64 -8.88 -6.04 17.93
N PHE A 65 -7.64 -6.46 18.16
CA PHE A 65 -7.31 -7.51 19.13
C PHE A 65 -7.71 -7.11 20.56
N LYS A 66 -7.39 -5.88 20.95
CA LYS A 66 -7.70 -5.35 22.29
C LYS A 66 -9.22 -5.24 22.53
N ASN A 67 -9.99 -4.98 21.48
CA ASN A 67 -11.44 -4.87 21.53
C ASN A 67 -12.17 -6.21 21.38
N GLY A 68 -11.45 -7.33 21.31
CA GLY A 68 -12.05 -8.67 21.19
C GLY A 68 -12.74 -8.96 19.86
N CYS A 69 -12.51 -8.13 18.84
CA CYS A 69 -13.13 -8.26 17.52
C CYS A 69 -12.36 -9.20 16.57
N LEU A 70 -11.27 -9.82 17.03
CA LEU A 70 -10.45 -10.71 16.21
C LEU A 70 -10.55 -12.16 16.69
N ASP A 71 -10.91 -13.04 15.75
CA ASP A 71 -10.74 -14.48 15.94
C ASP A 71 -9.28 -14.85 15.63
N LEU A 72 -8.54 -15.21 16.69
CA LEU A 72 -7.10 -15.50 16.62
C LEU A 72 -6.76 -16.60 15.60
N LYS A 73 -7.60 -17.64 15.47
CA LYS A 73 -7.35 -18.74 14.55
C LYS A 73 -7.42 -18.29 13.10
N ILE A 74 -8.48 -17.57 12.75
CA ILE A 74 -8.70 -17.05 11.39
C ILE A 74 -7.63 -16.04 11.05
N THR A 75 -7.32 -15.14 11.98
CA THR A 75 -6.31 -14.10 11.79
C THR A 75 -4.92 -14.69 11.59
N LEU A 76 -4.54 -15.71 12.35
CA LEU A 76 -3.22 -16.33 12.22
C LEU A 76 -3.07 -17.05 10.86
N ILE A 77 -4.07 -17.81 10.44
CA ILE A 77 -4.06 -18.50 9.14
C ILE A 77 -3.99 -17.49 8.01
N SER A 78 -4.79 -16.43 8.07
CA SER A 78 -4.79 -15.36 7.07
C SER A 78 -3.45 -14.61 7.02
N ALA A 79 -2.82 -14.37 8.17
CA ALA A 79 -1.52 -13.70 8.23
C ALA A 79 -0.42 -14.55 7.59
N VAL A 80 -0.38 -15.86 7.87
CA VAL A 80 0.63 -16.77 7.30
C VAL A 80 0.44 -16.90 5.78
N THR A 81 -0.77 -17.10 5.31
CA THR A 81 -1.05 -17.19 3.87
C THR A 81 -0.73 -15.89 3.15
N SER A 82 -1.10 -14.74 3.71
CA SER A 82 -0.79 -13.42 3.14
C SER A 82 0.71 -13.16 3.10
N PHE A 83 1.44 -13.58 4.14
CA PHE A 83 2.90 -13.44 4.18
C PHE A 83 3.58 -14.25 3.06
N LEU A 84 3.18 -15.52 2.89
CA LEU A 84 3.72 -16.38 1.83
C LEU A 84 3.39 -15.83 0.43
N CYS A 85 2.16 -15.42 0.20
CA CYS A 85 1.74 -14.81 -1.08
C CYS A 85 2.48 -13.50 -1.36
N SER A 86 2.73 -12.68 -0.33
CA SER A 86 3.47 -11.43 -0.45
C SER A 86 4.95 -11.68 -0.82
N MET A 87 5.59 -12.70 -0.22
CA MET A 87 6.95 -13.09 -0.60
C MET A 87 7.04 -13.51 -2.08
N LEU A 88 6.11 -14.33 -2.54
CA LEU A 88 6.05 -14.74 -3.94
C LEU A 88 5.79 -13.57 -4.88
N GLY A 89 4.83 -12.72 -4.55
CA GLY A 89 4.50 -11.53 -5.32
C GLY A 89 5.67 -10.55 -5.44
N THR A 90 6.40 -10.33 -4.36
CA THR A 90 7.58 -9.46 -4.36
C THR A 90 8.70 -10.01 -5.26
N ARG A 91 8.92 -11.33 -5.25
CA ARG A 91 9.89 -11.95 -6.17
C ARG A 91 9.52 -11.76 -7.64
N ILE A 92 8.24 -11.87 -7.98
CA ILE A 92 7.76 -11.67 -9.35
C ILE A 92 8.01 -10.22 -9.80
N ILE A 93 7.78 -9.24 -8.93
CA ILE A 93 8.00 -7.82 -9.23
C ILE A 93 9.47 -7.53 -9.56
N PHE A 94 10.42 -8.16 -8.89
CA PHE A 94 11.85 -7.99 -9.20
C PHE A 94 12.28 -8.58 -10.55
N TYR A 95 11.51 -9.51 -11.13
CA TYR A 95 11.74 -10.04 -12.46
C TYR A 95 11.14 -9.16 -13.58
N LEU A 96 10.19 -8.28 -13.26
CA LEU A 96 9.52 -7.41 -14.20
C LEU A 96 10.33 -6.12 -14.42
N LYS A 97 10.40 -5.65 -15.66
CA LYS A 97 10.99 -4.36 -15.98
C LYS A 97 10.12 -3.22 -15.45
N GLU A 98 10.75 -2.12 -15.06
CA GLU A 98 10.09 -0.93 -14.50
C GLU A 98 8.96 -0.40 -15.41
N GLU A 99 9.15 -0.42 -16.73
CA GLU A 99 8.13 -0.02 -17.71
C GLU A 99 6.86 -0.90 -17.65
N GLN A 100 7.03 -2.20 -17.46
CA GLN A 100 5.92 -3.15 -17.37
C GLN A 100 5.11 -2.93 -16.11
N ILE A 101 5.78 -2.71 -14.99
CA ILE A 101 5.15 -2.43 -13.70
C ILE A 101 4.37 -1.11 -13.78
N ARG A 102 4.95 -0.09 -14.41
CA ARG A 102 4.30 1.20 -14.62
C ARG A 102 3.05 1.08 -15.51
N SER A 103 3.13 0.34 -16.59
CA SER A 103 1.98 0.05 -17.46
C SER A 103 0.86 -0.69 -16.73
N MET A 104 1.21 -1.73 -15.97
CA MET A 104 0.24 -2.47 -15.15
C MET A 104 -0.46 -1.57 -14.13
N LEU A 105 0.28 -0.69 -13.46
CA LEU A 105 -0.29 0.27 -12.52
C LEU A 105 -1.25 1.26 -13.19
N MET A 106 -0.88 1.79 -14.36
CA MET A 106 -1.72 2.74 -15.10
C MET A 106 -3.06 2.13 -15.54
N VAL A 107 -3.09 0.82 -15.77
CA VAL A 107 -4.32 0.10 -16.13
C VAL A 107 -5.11 -0.32 -14.88
N LEU A 108 -4.41 -0.79 -13.86
CA LEU A 108 -5.04 -1.33 -12.65
C LEU A 108 -5.68 -0.23 -11.79
N LEU A 109 -5.06 0.95 -11.71
CA LEU A 109 -5.57 2.09 -10.93
C LEU A 109 -6.96 2.55 -11.38
N PRO A 110 -7.19 2.89 -12.67
CA PRO A 110 -8.53 3.29 -13.11
C PRO A 110 -9.53 2.12 -13.06
N LEU A 111 -9.07 0.88 -13.31
CA LEU A 111 -9.94 -0.29 -13.26
C LEU A 111 -10.47 -0.52 -11.83
N THR A 112 -9.61 -0.41 -10.82
CA THR A 112 -10.03 -0.53 -9.41
C THR A 112 -10.90 0.65 -8.98
N ALA A 113 -10.62 1.87 -9.45
CA ALA A 113 -11.46 3.03 -9.18
C ALA A 113 -12.88 2.86 -9.72
N VAL A 114 -13.03 2.32 -10.93
CA VAL A 114 -14.34 2.03 -11.54
C VAL A 114 -15.09 0.89 -10.83
N LEU A 115 -14.35 -0.11 -10.31
CA LEU A 115 -14.94 -1.26 -9.62
C LEU A 115 -15.45 -0.91 -8.20
N VAL A 116 -14.87 0.12 -7.58
CA VAL A 116 -15.21 0.57 -6.22
C VAL A 116 -16.34 1.60 -6.21
N ILE A 117 -16.61 2.27 -7.33
CA ILE A 117 -17.74 3.20 -7.51
C ILE A 117 -18.99 2.43 -7.89
#